data_6a6c494270b2c8e570ca7a36c8b3e67a
#
_entry.id   6a6c494270b2c8e570ca7a36c8b3e67a
#
_cell.length_a   1.000
_cell.length_b   1.000
_cell.length_c   1.000
_cell.angle_alpha   90.00
_cell.angle_beta   90.00
_cell.angle_gamma   90.00
#
_symmetry.space_group_name_H-M   'P 1'
#
loop_
_entity.id
_entity.type
_entity.pdbx_description
1 polymer ?
#
loop_
_entity_poly.entity_id
_entity_poly.type
_entity_poly.pdbx_seq_one_letter_code
_entity_poly.pdbx_strand_id
1 'polypeptide(L)'
;VQTCALPIFGEKLPNADFIVHPALGNYPFKEISGATVAYKLCQLIIEMGGLNIPNLEISNKQFAAITVVSDVMPICSYYYDTMKVNENRRLLQEGITSMRNNPDWHIKMLSEMCNFNMETLDETTIGFNIAPVLNASGRIAKADYAVDFFTKEQKDRDAAIVDCSYLVYLNEERKKMKIAELNKAESVVCGKSIKLAFYPKLHKGLIGIVAGQFTDKYKVPSGIFTQVKKDGTVLW
;
A
#
# COMPACT_ATOMS: atom_id res chain seq x y z
N VAL A 1 20.35 0.90 -2.64
CA VAL A 1 19.69 1.16 -1.34
C VAL A 1 18.41 0.35 -1.31
N GLN A 2 18.39 -0.69 -0.48
CA GLN A 2 17.18 -1.47 -0.27
C GLN A 2 16.44 -0.85 0.91
N THR A 3 15.44 -0.03 0.62
CA THR A 3 14.46 0.42 1.62
C THR A 3 13.38 -0.64 1.71
N CYS A 4 13.33 -1.39 2.80
CA CYS A 4 12.21 -2.28 3.08
C CYS A 4 11.18 -1.52 3.91
N ALA A 5 9.97 -1.40 3.38
CA ALA A 5 8.81 -1.00 4.16
C ALA A 5 8.48 -2.12 5.16
N LEU A 6 8.50 -1.79 6.44
CA LEU A 6 8.23 -2.72 7.56
C LEU A 6 9.01 -4.04 7.45
N PRO A 7 10.32 -4.03 7.58
CA PRO A 7 11.01 -5.29 7.68
C PRO A 7 10.76 -5.86 9.07
N ILE A 8 10.17 -7.01 9.08
CA ILE A 8 10.60 -7.98 10.06
C ILE A 8 12.04 -8.27 9.65
N PHE A 9 13.00 -7.59 10.28
CA PHE A 9 14.40 -7.95 10.09
C PHE A 9 14.53 -9.42 10.51
N GLY A 10 15.06 -10.25 9.61
CA GLY A 10 15.66 -11.49 10.03
C GLY A 10 16.84 -11.19 10.98
N GLU A 11 17.42 -12.21 11.56
CA GLU A 11 18.56 -12.08 12.47
C GLU A 11 19.79 -11.37 11.86
N LYS A 12 19.80 -11.20 10.53
CA LYS A 12 20.90 -10.55 9.79
C LYS A 12 20.40 -9.40 8.94
N LEU A 13 21.10 -8.27 9.04
CA LEU A 13 20.90 -7.13 8.15
C LEU A 13 21.30 -7.48 6.69
N PRO A 14 20.66 -6.87 5.69
CA PRO A 14 21.05 -7.04 4.30
C PRO A 14 22.49 -6.59 4.07
N ASN A 15 23.19 -7.24 3.14
CA ASN A 15 24.51 -6.81 2.71
C ASN A 15 24.37 -5.59 1.78
N ALA A 16 24.47 -4.39 2.37
CA ALA A 16 24.34 -3.11 1.70
C ALA A 16 25.38 -2.13 2.26
N ASP A 17 25.87 -1.20 1.43
CA ASP A 17 26.82 -0.17 1.87
C ASP A 17 26.23 0.77 2.91
N PHE A 18 24.94 1.08 2.75
CA PHE A 18 24.18 1.92 3.68
C PHE A 18 22.78 1.35 3.92
N ILE A 19 22.32 1.41 5.16
CA ILE A 19 20.98 0.99 5.56
C ILE A 19 20.31 2.17 6.27
N VAL A 20 19.21 2.65 5.69
CA VAL A 20 18.38 3.71 6.28
C VAL A 20 17.09 3.09 6.77
N HIS A 21 16.96 3.00 8.09
CA HIS A 21 15.78 2.41 8.71
C HIS A 21 15.52 3.05 10.09
N PRO A 22 14.30 3.49 10.42
CA PRO A 22 14.01 4.21 11.65
C PRO A 22 14.28 3.41 12.91
N ALA A 23 14.18 2.08 12.87
CA ALA A 23 14.44 1.22 14.03
C ALA A 23 15.93 1.04 14.35
N LEU A 24 16.82 1.24 13.37
CA LEU A 24 18.27 1.02 13.53
C LEU A 24 19.01 2.23 14.10
N GLY A 25 18.38 3.41 14.10
CA GLY A 25 18.99 4.65 14.57
C GLY A 25 18.23 5.30 15.73
N ASN A 26 18.60 6.52 16.03
CA ASN A 26 17.98 7.35 17.06
C ASN A 26 16.79 8.19 16.54
N TYR A 27 16.18 7.78 15.42
CA TYR A 27 15.01 8.47 14.91
C TYR A 27 13.86 8.38 15.94
N PRO A 28 13.27 9.51 16.35
CA PRO A 28 12.35 9.53 17.50
C PRO A 28 11.04 8.82 17.26
N PHE A 29 10.58 8.73 16.01
CA PHE A 29 9.34 8.08 15.64
C PHE A 29 9.59 6.89 14.71
N LYS A 30 9.44 5.68 15.22
CA LYS A 30 9.81 4.43 14.51
C LYS A 30 8.76 3.92 13.53
N GLU A 31 7.50 4.33 13.70
CA GLU A 31 6.35 3.79 12.98
C GLU A 31 6.04 4.61 11.72
N ILE A 32 7.01 4.71 10.80
CA ILE A 32 6.86 5.36 9.50
C ILE A 32 6.95 4.34 8.37
N SER A 33 6.22 4.60 7.27
CA SER A 33 6.25 3.71 6.09
C SER A 33 7.58 3.79 5.34
N GLY A 34 7.88 2.77 4.53
CA GLY A 34 9.08 2.76 3.69
C GLY A 34 9.11 3.93 2.70
N ALA A 35 7.96 4.32 2.16
CA ALA A 35 7.89 5.50 1.29
C ALA A 35 8.13 6.80 2.06
N THR A 36 7.74 6.89 3.34
CA THR A 36 8.09 8.04 4.20
C THR A 36 9.61 8.10 4.44
N VAL A 37 10.27 6.96 4.65
CA VAL A 37 11.73 6.90 4.77
C VAL A 37 12.38 7.37 3.46
N ALA A 38 11.92 6.88 2.31
CA ALA A 38 12.42 7.30 1.01
C ALA A 38 12.21 8.80 0.76
N TYR A 39 11.04 9.34 1.09
CA TYR A 39 10.74 10.76 1.01
C TYR A 39 11.73 11.61 1.82
N LYS A 40 11.98 11.24 3.07
CA LYS A 40 12.94 11.95 3.94
C LYS A 40 14.38 11.86 3.42
N LEU A 41 14.76 10.70 2.91
CA LEU A 41 16.08 10.53 2.29
C LEU A 41 16.23 11.42 1.04
N CYS A 42 15.20 11.48 0.19
CA CYS A 42 15.21 12.38 -0.97
C CYS A 42 15.31 13.85 -0.57
N GLN A 43 14.55 14.28 0.48
CA GLN A 43 14.66 15.65 1.00
C GLN A 43 16.09 15.96 1.45
N LEU A 44 16.71 15.06 2.22
CA LEU A 44 18.07 15.24 2.71
C LEU A 44 19.10 15.33 1.55
N ILE A 45 18.96 14.47 0.54
CA ILE A 45 19.84 14.49 -0.65
C ILE A 45 19.69 15.81 -1.41
N ILE A 46 18.47 16.30 -1.60
CA ILE A 46 18.18 17.56 -2.28
C ILE A 46 18.82 18.72 -1.50
N GLU A 47 18.62 18.77 -0.19
CA GLU A 47 19.13 19.81 0.70
C GLU A 47 20.66 19.81 0.73
N MET A 48 21.29 18.67 1.00
CA MET A 48 22.77 18.55 1.07
C MET A 48 23.44 18.72 -0.29
N GLY A 49 22.80 18.29 -1.36
CA GLY A 49 23.33 18.40 -2.73
C GLY A 49 23.08 19.76 -3.38
N GLY A 50 22.32 20.66 -2.74
CA GLY A 50 21.90 21.93 -3.34
C GLY A 50 21.14 21.74 -4.65
N LEU A 51 20.43 20.61 -4.79
CA LEU A 51 19.72 20.25 -6.03
C LEU A 51 18.39 21.00 -6.10
N ASN A 52 18.11 21.56 -7.27
CA ASN A 52 16.78 22.11 -7.56
C ASN A 52 16.06 21.20 -8.55
N ILE A 53 15.24 20.29 -8.04
CA ILE A 53 14.45 19.36 -8.84
C ILE A 53 12.98 19.77 -8.72
N PRO A 54 12.43 20.49 -9.71
CA PRO A 54 11.05 20.98 -9.65
C PRO A 54 10.06 19.84 -9.42
N ASN A 55 9.09 20.08 -8.56
CA ASN A 55 7.98 19.16 -8.23
C ASN A 55 8.36 17.84 -7.53
N LEU A 56 9.63 17.44 -7.44
CA LEU A 56 10.02 16.17 -6.85
C LEU A 56 9.60 16.09 -5.36
N GLU A 57 9.81 17.16 -4.61
CA GLU A 57 9.41 17.20 -3.20
C GLU A 57 7.89 17.09 -3.04
N ILE A 58 7.13 17.75 -3.92
CA ILE A 58 5.65 17.75 -3.92
C ILE A 58 5.16 16.33 -4.20
N SER A 59 5.62 15.72 -5.28
CA SER A 59 5.24 14.36 -5.68
C SER A 59 5.59 13.32 -4.61
N ASN A 60 6.82 13.36 -4.09
CA ASN A 60 7.29 12.44 -3.07
C ASN A 60 6.47 12.56 -1.76
N LYS A 61 6.08 13.77 -1.36
CA LYS A 61 5.20 14.00 -0.21
C LYS A 61 3.83 13.36 -0.42
N GLN A 62 3.26 13.51 -1.61
CA GLN A 62 1.95 12.93 -1.96
C GLN A 62 2.01 11.40 -1.95
N PHE A 63 3.05 10.80 -2.53
CA PHE A 63 3.23 9.35 -2.52
C PHE A 63 3.45 8.81 -1.09
N ALA A 64 4.24 9.50 -0.26
CA ALA A 64 4.42 9.14 1.13
C ALA A 64 3.10 9.20 1.92
N ALA A 65 2.27 10.23 1.68
CA ALA A 65 0.95 10.34 2.31
C ALA A 65 0.00 9.20 1.90
N ILE A 66 0.02 8.78 0.63
CA ILE A 66 -0.76 7.62 0.17
C ILE A 66 -0.37 6.36 0.94
N THR A 67 0.92 6.15 1.21
CA THR A 67 1.38 4.96 1.94
C THR A 67 1.05 4.99 3.43
N VAL A 68 0.88 6.15 4.03
CA VAL A 68 0.37 6.25 5.41
C VAL A 68 -1.00 5.56 5.53
N VAL A 69 -1.87 5.73 4.54
CA VAL A 69 -3.20 5.10 4.50
C VAL A 69 -3.11 3.65 4.03
N SER A 70 -2.40 3.38 2.92
CA SER A 70 -2.37 2.04 2.32
C SER A 70 -1.71 1.00 3.19
N ASP A 71 -0.72 1.39 4.00
CA ASP A 71 0.02 0.53 4.93
C ASP A 71 -0.56 0.57 6.35
N VAL A 72 -1.68 1.27 6.53
CA VAL A 72 -2.38 1.41 7.82
C VAL A 72 -1.43 1.90 8.93
N MET A 73 -0.61 2.91 8.61
CA MET A 73 0.34 3.47 9.57
C MET A 73 -0.40 4.21 10.69
N PRO A 74 0.09 4.14 11.94
CA PRO A 74 -0.55 4.82 13.06
C PRO A 74 -0.47 6.34 12.87
N ILE A 75 -1.61 7.01 12.96
CA ILE A 75 -1.72 8.49 12.84
C ILE A 75 -1.80 9.18 14.21
N CYS A 76 -1.86 8.40 15.27
CA CYS A 76 -1.82 8.84 16.66
C CYS A 76 -0.92 7.92 17.46
N SER A 77 -0.26 8.44 18.46
CA SER A 77 0.55 7.68 19.42
C SER A 77 0.10 7.98 20.83
N TYR A 78 0.06 6.96 21.69
CA TYR A 78 -0.19 7.13 23.11
C TYR A 78 1.14 7.34 23.85
N TYR A 79 1.21 8.39 24.63
CA TYR A 79 2.34 8.67 25.49
C TYR A 79 1.83 9.08 26.87
N TYR A 80 2.09 8.27 27.90
CA TYR A 80 1.57 8.45 29.27
C TYR A 80 0.05 8.72 29.29
N ASP A 81 -0.73 7.82 28.69
CA ASP A 81 -2.19 7.90 28.59
C ASP A 81 -2.74 9.15 27.84
N THR A 82 -1.88 9.90 27.20
CA THR A 82 -2.28 11.05 26.38
C THR A 82 -2.07 10.75 24.91
N MET A 83 -3.14 10.84 24.15
CA MET A 83 -3.10 10.70 22.69
C MET A 83 -2.45 11.95 22.08
N LYS A 84 -1.37 11.75 21.33
CA LYS A 84 -0.70 12.83 20.59
C LYS A 84 -0.76 12.58 19.08
N VAL A 85 -0.91 13.66 18.34
CA VAL A 85 -0.75 13.66 16.88
C VAL A 85 0.71 13.33 16.57
N ASN A 86 0.93 12.33 15.73
CA ASN A 86 2.27 11.93 15.33
C ASN A 86 2.64 12.44 13.92
N GLU A 87 3.84 12.13 13.49
CA GLU A 87 4.39 12.56 12.21
C GLU A 87 3.58 12.06 11.01
N ASN A 88 3.08 10.83 11.04
CA ASN A 88 2.26 10.27 9.95
C ASN A 88 0.98 11.09 9.72
N ARG A 89 0.33 11.55 10.79
CA ARG A 89 -0.87 12.38 10.67
C ARG A 89 -0.57 13.72 10.00
N ARG A 90 0.54 14.36 10.38
CA ARG A 90 0.97 15.61 9.76
C ARG A 90 1.27 15.42 8.29
N LEU A 91 2.06 14.39 7.96
CA LEU A 91 2.40 14.05 6.57
C LEU A 91 1.15 13.75 5.74
N LEU A 92 0.19 13.00 6.29
CA LEU A 92 -1.08 12.70 5.62
C LEU A 92 -1.88 13.97 5.32
N GLN A 93 -2.03 14.87 6.29
CA GLN A 93 -2.76 16.12 6.11
C GLN A 93 -2.08 17.05 5.10
N GLU A 94 -0.76 17.20 5.18
CA GLU A 94 0.02 18.00 4.23
C GLU A 94 -0.04 17.39 2.82
N GLY A 95 0.05 16.07 2.71
CA GLY A 95 -0.04 15.35 1.43
C GLY A 95 -1.42 15.47 0.78
N ILE A 96 -2.50 15.32 1.54
CA ILE A 96 -3.88 15.52 1.05
C ILE A 96 -4.07 16.96 0.57
N THR A 97 -3.63 17.94 1.35
CA THR A 97 -3.68 19.34 0.96
C THR A 97 -2.90 19.60 -0.32
N SER A 98 -1.71 19.01 -0.43
CA SER A 98 -0.88 19.09 -1.64
C SER A 98 -1.56 18.46 -2.85
N MET A 99 -2.16 17.26 -2.70
CA MET A 99 -2.89 16.59 -3.78
C MET A 99 -4.10 17.38 -4.27
N ARG A 100 -4.81 18.05 -3.38
CA ARG A 100 -5.95 18.92 -3.75
C ARG A 100 -5.53 20.16 -4.54
N ASN A 101 -4.44 20.81 -4.12
CA ASN A 101 -4.02 22.11 -4.65
C ASN A 101 -3.11 21.98 -5.88
N ASN A 102 -2.19 21.05 -5.87
CA ASN A 102 -1.20 20.80 -6.93
C ASN A 102 -0.91 19.31 -7.04
N PRO A 103 -1.84 18.51 -7.59
CA PRO A 103 -1.67 17.07 -7.70
C PRO A 103 -0.51 16.69 -8.62
N ASP A 104 0.24 15.67 -8.21
CA ASP A 104 1.10 14.95 -9.13
C ASP A 104 0.28 14.44 -10.33
N TRP A 105 0.84 14.48 -11.50
CA TRP A 105 0.11 14.18 -12.74
C TRP A 105 -0.35 12.71 -12.83
N HIS A 106 0.34 11.76 -12.17
CA HIS A 106 -0.10 10.38 -12.09
C HIS A 106 -1.33 10.26 -11.17
N ILE A 107 -1.35 10.98 -10.05
CA ILE A 107 -2.50 10.99 -9.15
C ILE A 107 -3.71 11.63 -9.83
N LYS A 108 -3.48 12.69 -10.60
CA LYS A 108 -4.53 13.31 -11.43
C LYS A 108 -5.07 12.32 -12.47
N MET A 109 -4.20 11.57 -13.14
CA MET A 109 -4.60 10.53 -14.09
C MET A 109 -5.42 9.43 -13.41
N LEU A 110 -5.01 8.98 -12.23
CA LEU A 110 -5.79 8.02 -11.42
C LEU A 110 -7.17 8.57 -11.07
N SER A 111 -7.29 9.87 -10.73
CA SER A 111 -8.59 10.48 -10.41
C SER A 111 -9.54 10.46 -11.61
N GLU A 112 -9.03 10.76 -12.79
CA GLU A 112 -9.79 10.75 -14.04
C GLU A 112 -10.28 9.31 -14.37
N MET A 113 -9.40 8.32 -14.23
CA MET A 113 -9.72 6.92 -14.58
C MET A 113 -10.54 6.18 -13.53
N CYS A 114 -10.36 6.52 -12.25
CA CYS A 114 -11.13 5.92 -11.15
C CYS A 114 -12.35 6.75 -10.74
N ASN A 115 -12.58 7.89 -11.41
CA ASN A 115 -13.73 8.78 -11.22
C ASN A 115 -13.92 9.23 -9.76
N PHE A 116 -12.84 9.78 -9.16
CA PHE A 116 -12.93 10.44 -7.86
C PHE A 116 -12.57 11.93 -7.97
N ASN A 117 -13.18 12.76 -7.12
CA ASN A 117 -12.97 14.20 -7.15
C ASN A 117 -11.71 14.58 -6.36
N MET A 118 -10.78 15.30 -7.00
CA MET A 118 -9.55 15.80 -6.39
C MET A 118 -9.80 16.87 -5.32
N GLU A 119 -10.83 17.71 -5.48
CA GLU A 119 -11.13 18.78 -4.54
C GLU A 119 -11.60 18.26 -3.18
N THR A 120 -12.29 17.12 -3.18
CA THR A 120 -12.81 16.46 -1.98
C THR A 120 -11.99 15.25 -1.55
N LEU A 121 -10.82 15.02 -2.19
CA LEU A 121 -9.95 13.89 -1.86
C LEU A 121 -9.58 13.91 -0.36
N ASP A 122 -9.80 12.79 0.30
CA ASP A 122 -9.53 12.57 1.72
C ASP A 122 -8.85 11.19 1.94
N GLU A 123 -8.61 10.83 3.18
CA GLU A 123 -8.08 9.52 3.55
C GLU A 123 -8.97 8.36 3.10
N THR A 124 -10.29 8.58 3.04
CA THR A 124 -11.24 7.58 2.53
C THR A 124 -11.04 7.36 1.04
N THR A 125 -10.88 8.43 0.28
CA THR A 125 -10.56 8.38 -1.15
C THR A 125 -9.24 7.64 -1.40
N ILE A 126 -8.21 7.92 -0.61
CA ILE A 126 -6.93 7.19 -0.70
C ILE A 126 -7.15 5.70 -0.42
N GLY A 127 -7.84 5.36 0.68
CA GLY A 127 -8.02 3.98 1.13
C GLY A 127 -8.93 3.13 0.24
N PHE A 128 -9.91 3.72 -0.43
CA PHE A 128 -10.92 2.99 -1.19
C PHE A 128 -10.85 3.17 -2.71
N ASN A 129 -10.26 4.26 -3.21
CA ASN A 129 -10.12 4.50 -4.65
C ASN A 129 -8.67 4.34 -5.13
N ILE A 130 -7.67 4.88 -4.44
CA ILE A 130 -6.27 4.85 -4.90
C ILE A 130 -5.58 3.55 -4.49
N ALA A 131 -5.46 3.27 -3.19
CA ALA A 131 -4.70 2.14 -2.68
C ALA A 131 -5.17 0.77 -3.23
N PRO A 132 -6.48 0.48 -3.40
CA PRO A 132 -6.91 -0.78 -3.97
C PRO A 132 -6.50 -0.99 -5.43
N VAL A 133 -6.39 0.07 -6.23
CA VAL A 133 -5.96 0.02 -7.63
C VAL A 133 -4.47 -0.33 -7.69
N LEU A 134 -3.65 0.38 -6.91
CA LEU A 134 -2.21 0.14 -6.86
C LEU A 134 -1.88 -1.25 -6.31
N ASN A 135 -2.53 -1.66 -5.24
CA ASN A 135 -2.31 -2.94 -4.59
C ASN A 135 -2.83 -4.14 -5.40
N ALA A 136 -3.74 -3.94 -6.36
CA ALA A 136 -4.29 -5.02 -7.17
C ALA A 136 -3.21 -5.75 -7.98
N SER A 137 -2.25 -5.01 -8.54
CA SER A 137 -1.15 -5.58 -9.32
C SER A 137 -0.33 -6.58 -8.51
N GLY A 138 0.09 -6.24 -7.29
CA GLY A 138 0.85 -7.14 -6.42
C GLY A 138 0.05 -8.33 -5.88
N ARG A 139 -1.29 -8.28 -5.91
CA ARG A 139 -2.15 -9.37 -5.44
C ARG A 139 -2.44 -10.43 -6.50
N ILE A 140 -2.72 -10.02 -7.75
CA ILE A 140 -3.17 -10.94 -8.80
C ILE A 140 -2.27 -10.93 -10.04
N ALA A 141 -1.25 -10.07 -10.09
CA ALA A 141 -0.28 -9.97 -11.16
C ALA A 141 1.13 -9.72 -10.62
N LYS A 142 1.85 -8.72 -11.13
CA LYS A 142 3.16 -8.29 -10.67
C LYS A 142 3.10 -6.87 -10.13
N ALA A 143 3.73 -6.62 -9.00
CA ALA A 143 3.80 -5.29 -8.39
C ALA A 143 4.48 -4.26 -9.29
N ASP A 144 5.37 -4.70 -10.18
CA ASP A 144 6.12 -3.86 -11.12
C ASP A 144 5.22 -2.95 -11.95
N TYR A 145 4.01 -3.38 -12.31
CA TYR A 145 3.07 -2.54 -13.08
C TYR A 145 2.73 -1.21 -12.42
N ALA A 146 2.62 -1.19 -11.08
CA ALA A 146 2.42 0.06 -10.36
C ALA A 146 3.69 0.91 -10.33
N VAL A 147 4.86 0.28 -10.22
CA VAL A 147 6.17 0.96 -10.29
C VAL A 147 6.37 1.56 -11.68
N ASP A 148 6.13 0.79 -12.73
CA ASP A 148 6.25 1.23 -14.12
C ASP A 148 5.37 2.45 -14.39
N PHE A 149 4.14 2.46 -13.89
CA PHE A 149 3.24 3.61 -14.00
C PHE A 149 3.85 4.87 -13.35
N PHE A 150 4.28 4.80 -12.08
CA PHE A 150 4.80 5.96 -11.37
C PHE A 150 6.21 6.40 -11.78
N THR A 151 6.96 5.58 -12.52
CA THR A 151 8.27 5.93 -13.04
C THR A 151 8.25 6.56 -14.45
N LYS A 152 7.10 6.61 -15.10
CA LYS A 152 6.94 7.33 -16.37
C LYS A 152 7.16 8.83 -16.18
N GLU A 153 7.82 9.44 -17.17
CA GLU A 153 7.91 10.90 -17.24
C GLU A 153 6.69 11.47 -17.98
N GLN A 154 6.43 12.76 -17.81
CA GLN A 154 5.28 13.41 -18.45
C GLN A 154 5.31 13.34 -19.99
N LYS A 155 6.50 13.22 -20.60
CA LYS A 155 6.66 12.98 -22.05
C LYS A 155 6.12 11.61 -22.50
N ASP A 156 6.05 10.65 -21.58
CA ASP A 156 5.57 9.27 -21.82
C ASP A 156 4.09 9.08 -21.43
N ARG A 157 3.32 10.18 -21.43
CA ARG A 157 1.93 10.22 -20.94
C ARG A 157 1.03 9.16 -21.58
N ASP A 158 1.18 8.91 -22.88
CA ASP A 158 0.37 7.91 -23.57
C ASP A 158 0.65 6.49 -23.07
N ALA A 159 1.91 6.17 -22.80
CA ALA A 159 2.28 4.90 -22.18
C ALA A 159 1.75 4.81 -20.73
N ALA A 160 1.81 5.90 -19.98
CA ALA A 160 1.25 5.95 -18.62
C ALA A 160 -0.27 5.77 -18.60
N ILE A 161 -1.00 6.24 -19.63
CA ILE A 161 -2.44 5.99 -19.78
C ILE A 161 -2.71 4.49 -19.91
N VAL A 162 -1.92 3.78 -20.70
CA VAL A 162 -2.03 2.33 -20.86
C VAL A 162 -1.76 1.61 -19.53
N ASP A 163 -0.68 1.98 -18.83
CA ASP A 163 -0.33 1.40 -17.53
C ASP A 163 -1.42 1.65 -16.49
N CYS A 164 -1.92 2.88 -16.39
CA CYS A 164 -3.01 3.24 -15.49
C CYS A 164 -4.31 2.46 -15.80
N SER A 165 -4.67 2.36 -17.08
CA SER A 165 -5.84 1.58 -17.54
C SER A 165 -5.69 0.12 -17.13
N TYR A 166 -4.49 -0.44 -17.24
CA TYR A 166 -4.21 -1.81 -16.84
C TYR A 166 -4.32 -2.01 -15.32
N LEU A 167 -3.85 -1.07 -14.52
CA LEU A 167 -4.01 -1.11 -13.05
C LEU A 167 -5.50 -1.09 -12.65
N VAL A 168 -6.30 -0.24 -13.29
CA VAL A 168 -7.75 -0.18 -13.07
C VAL A 168 -8.40 -1.51 -13.47
N TYR A 169 -8.04 -2.06 -14.63
CA TYR A 169 -8.51 -3.38 -15.06
C TYR A 169 -8.17 -4.47 -14.03
N LEU A 170 -6.93 -4.52 -13.55
CA LEU A 170 -6.52 -5.49 -12.53
C LEU A 170 -7.34 -5.35 -11.24
N ASN A 171 -7.68 -4.12 -10.84
CA ASN A 171 -8.52 -3.92 -9.67
C ASN A 171 -9.94 -4.46 -9.86
N GLU A 172 -10.54 -4.29 -11.04
CA GLU A 172 -11.85 -4.88 -11.35
C GLU A 172 -11.78 -6.41 -11.38
N GLU A 173 -10.77 -7.00 -12.00
CA GLU A 173 -10.55 -8.45 -11.97
C GLU A 173 -10.36 -8.97 -10.54
N ARG A 174 -9.58 -8.27 -9.71
CA ARG A 174 -9.43 -8.60 -8.29
C ARG A 174 -10.78 -8.61 -7.57
N LYS A 175 -11.68 -7.62 -7.83
CA LYS A 175 -13.02 -7.57 -7.25
C LYS A 175 -13.86 -8.78 -7.65
N LYS A 176 -13.84 -9.16 -8.91
CA LYS A 176 -14.56 -10.36 -9.43
C LYS A 176 -14.00 -11.64 -8.82
N MET A 177 -12.68 -11.79 -8.83
CA MET A 177 -12.00 -12.93 -8.22
C MET A 177 -12.33 -13.04 -6.73
N LYS A 178 -12.32 -11.92 -5.99
CA LYS A 178 -12.65 -11.90 -4.57
C LYS A 178 -14.04 -12.51 -4.29
N ILE A 179 -15.05 -12.18 -5.11
CA ILE A 179 -16.40 -12.74 -4.95
C ILE A 179 -16.40 -14.25 -5.20
N ALA A 180 -15.70 -14.70 -6.25
CA ALA A 180 -15.59 -16.12 -6.55
C ALA A 180 -14.86 -16.89 -5.43
N GLU A 181 -13.77 -16.33 -4.90
CA GLU A 181 -13.01 -16.93 -3.82
C GLU A 181 -13.80 -16.98 -2.51
N LEU A 182 -14.59 -15.92 -2.23
CA LEU A 182 -15.50 -15.89 -1.08
C LEU A 182 -16.51 -17.03 -1.14
N ASN A 183 -17.15 -17.22 -2.29
CA ASN A 183 -18.14 -18.29 -2.46
C ASN A 183 -17.53 -19.69 -2.29
N LYS A 184 -16.31 -19.91 -2.80
CA LYS A 184 -15.58 -21.17 -2.59
C LYS A 184 -15.28 -21.40 -1.12
N ALA A 185 -14.74 -20.40 -0.41
CA ALA A 185 -14.44 -20.51 1.00
C ALA A 185 -15.71 -20.73 1.84
N GLU A 186 -16.81 -20.09 1.46
CA GLU A 186 -18.10 -20.20 2.15
C GLU A 186 -18.71 -21.61 2.05
N SER A 187 -18.48 -22.30 0.93
CA SER A 187 -18.98 -23.67 0.74
C SER A 187 -18.32 -24.70 1.68
N VAL A 188 -17.18 -24.36 2.29
CA VAL A 188 -16.40 -25.27 3.16
C VAL A 188 -16.17 -24.67 4.57
N VAL A 189 -16.75 -23.52 4.87
CA VAL A 189 -16.56 -22.87 6.17
C VAL A 189 -17.16 -23.70 7.31
N CYS A 190 -16.41 -23.82 8.40
CA CYS A 190 -16.84 -24.54 9.61
C CYS A 190 -16.47 -23.74 10.89
N GLY A 191 -16.93 -24.26 12.03
CA GLY A 191 -16.67 -23.70 13.35
C GLY A 191 -17.72 -22.69 13.79
N LYS A 192 -17.91 -22.59 15.12
CA LYS A 192 -18.87 -21.66 15.75
C LYS A 192 -18.19 -20.39 16.26
N SER A 193 -17.24 -20.53 17.15
CA SER A 193 -16.52 -19.41 17.78
C SER A 193 -15.37 -18.86 16.94
N ILE A 194 -14.85 -19.65 16.01
CA ILE A 194 -13.86 -19.27 15.02
C ILE A 194 -14.33 -19.85 13.69
N LYS A 195 -14.30 -19.06 12.62
CA LYS A 195 -14.60 -19.55 11.27
C LYS A 195 -13.32 -19.97 10.57
N LEU A 196 -13.29 -21.21 10.14
CA LEU A 196 -12.18 -21.79 9.39
C LEU A 196 -12.67 -22.29 8.04
N ALA A 197 -11.94 -21.98 6.98
CA ALA A 197 -12.19 -22.52 5.67
C ALA A 197 -10.87 -22.95 5.01
N PHE A 198 -10.85 -24.16 4.50
CA PHE A 198 -9.73 -24.68 3.71
C PHE A 198 -10.23 -25.05 2.32
N TYR A 199 -9.65 -24.42 1.31
CA TYR A 199 -9.91 -24.75 -0.09
C TYR A 199 -8.61 -24.73 -0.90
N PRO A 200 -8.15 -25.89 -1.43
CA PRO A 200 -6.81 -26.04 -2.02
C PRO A 200 -6.50 -25.12 -3.21
N LYS A 201 -7.51 -24.56 -3.83
CA LYS A 201 -7.40 -23.76 -5.06
C LYS A 201 -7.77 -22.29 -4.85
N LEU A 202 -7.79 -21.77 -3.60
CA LEU A 202 -7.96 -20.35 -3.37
C LEU A 202 -6.73 -19.56 -3.81
N HIS A 203 -6.94 -18.41 -4.40
CA HIS A 203 -5.85 -17.55 -4.85
C HIS A 203 -5.11 -16.94 -3.64
N LYS A 204 -3.82 -17.24 -3.49
CA LYS A 204 -2.99 -16.82 -2.33
C LYS A 204 -3.02 -15.32 -2.04
N GLY A 205 -3.09 -14.48 -3.07
CA GLY A 205 -3.15 -13.01 -2.93
C GLY A 205 -4.48 -12.48 -2.41
N LEU A 206 -5.52 -13.34 -2.33
CA LEU A 206 -6.88 -12.93 -1.92
C LEU A 206 -7.33 -13.55 -0.59
N ILE A 207 -6.62 -14.55 -0.05
CA ILE A 207 -7.03 -15.24 1.19
C ILE A 207 -7.21 -14.27 2.36
N GLY A 208 -6.32 -13.29 2.54
CA GLY A 208 -6.45 -12.29 3.60
C GLY A 208 -7.68 -11.40 3.46
N ILE A 209 -8.05 -11.04 2.21
CA ILE A 209 -9.27 -10.26 1.94
C ILE A 209 -10.52 -11.08 2.25
N VAL A 210 -10.52 -12.37 1.89
CA VAL A 210 -11.62 -13.30 2.18
C VAL A 210 -11.77 -13.52 3.68
N ALA A 211 -10.64 -13.70 4.40
CA ALA A 211 -10.64 -13.83 5.86
C ALA A 211 -11.22 -12.59 6.54
N GLY A 212 -10.83 -11.39 6.13
CA GLY A 212 -11.40 -10.14 6.64
C GLY A 212 -12.91 -10.07 6.43
N GLN A 213 -13.42 -10.43 5.24
CA GLN A 213 -14.86 -10.46 4.97
C GLN A 213 -15.62 -11.49 5.82
N PHE A 214 -14.98 -12.63 6.11
CA PHE A 214 -15.59 -13.61 7.02
C PHE A 214 -15.68 -13.07 8.45
N THR A 215 -14.63 -12.42 8.92
CA THR A 215 -14.63 -11.74 10.23
C THR A 215 -15.74 -10.70 10.29
N ASP A 216 -15.91 -9.89 9.25
CA ASP A 216 -16.96 -8.88 9.17
C ASP A 216 -18.36 -9.50 9.11
N LYS A 217 -18.53 -10.56 8.36
CA LYS A 217 -19.83 -11.25 8.19
C LYS A 217 -20.27 -12.00 9.44
N TYR A 218 -19.36 -12.77 10.02
CA TYR A 218 -19.67 -13.68 11.12
C TYR A 218 -19.41 -13.09 12.51
N LYS A 219 -18.73 -11.93 12.59
CA LYS A 219 -18.36 -11.24 13.84
C LYS A 219 -17.52 -12.11 14.80
N VAL A 220 -16.74 -13.03 14.26
CA VAL A 220 -15.81 -13.89 14.98
C VAL A 220 -14.48 -13.98 14.23
N PRO A 221 -13.37 -14.32 14.90
CA PRO A 221 -12.10 -14.55 14.24
C PRO A 221 -12.24 -15.55 13.10
N SER A 222 -11.57 -15.29 11.98
CA SER A 222 -11.70 -16.13 10.79
C SER A 222 -10.33 -16.46 10.20
N GLY A 223 -10.10 -17.73 9.85
CA GLY A 223 -8.89 -18.23 9.20
C GLY A 223 -9.22 -18.88 7.86
N ILE A 224 -8.50 -18.47 6.82
CA ILE A 224 -8.65 -19.02 5.47
C ILE A 224 -7.33 -19.63 5.05
N PHE A 225 -7.39 -20.86 4.56
CA PHE A 225 -6.23 -21.65 4.19
C PHE A 225 -6.33 -22.08 2.73
N THR A 226 -5.18 -22.09 2.06
CA THR A 226 -5.05 -22.60 0.69
C THR A 226 -3.74 -23.36 0.55
N GLN A 227 -3.66 -24.18 -0.45
CA GLN A 227 -2.47 -24.95 -0.75
C GLN A 227 -1.53 -24.19 -1.68
N VAL A 228 -0.26 -24.07 -1.35
CA VAL A 228 0.77 -23.46 -2.19
C VAL A 228 1.85 -24.50 -2.47
N LYS A 229 2.23 -24.65 -3.74
CA LYS A 229 3.42 -25.46 -4.11
C LYS A 229 4.64 -24.54 -4.16
N LYS A 230 5.67 -24.89 -3.42
CA LYS A 230 6.97 -24.24 -3.46
C LYS A 230 8.05 -25.34 -3.61
N ASP A 231 8.85 -25.26 -4.66
CA ASP A 231 9.95 -26.21 -4.96
C ASP A 231 9.52 -27.69 -4.89
N GLY A 232 8.34 -28.00 -5.45
CA GLY A 232 7.77 -29.35 -5.41
C GLY A 232 7.13 -29.74 -4.08
N THR A 233 7.32 -28.96 -3.03
CA THR A 233 6.72 -29.19 -1.70
C THR A 233 5.39 -28.45 -1.59
N VAL A 234 4.41 -29.12 -0.99
CA VAL A 234 3.10 -28.55 -0.68
C VAL A 234 3.18 -27.87 0.67
N LEU A 235 2.89 -26.55 0.69
CA LEU A 235 2.75 -25.74 1.90
C LEU A 235 1.28 -25.38 2.10
N TRP A 236 0.89 -25.25 3.36
CA TRP A 236 -0.49 -24.91 3.78
C TRP A 236 -0.57 -23.49 4.29
#